data_80579a3e4376631ac20d890677e128a8
#
_entry.id   80579a3e4376631ac20d890677e128a8
#
_cell.length_a   1.000
_cell.length_b   1.000
_cell.length_c   1.000
_cell.angle_alpha   90.00
_cell.angle_beta   90.00
_cell.angle_gamma   90.00
#
_symmetry.space_group_name_H-M   'P 1'
#
loop_
_entity.id
_entity.type
_entity.pdbx_description
1 polymer ?
#
loop_
_entity_poly.entity_id
_entity_poly.type
_entity_poly.pdbx_seq_one_letter_code
_entity_poly.pdbx_strand_id
1 'polypeptide(L)'
;MNQEKFINPPSVLVVDDNVKNLQILCGFLQNEGMMVEFALDGMSALNWLEKKEFDLILLDIMMPGMDGFEVCSQIKKNPSHSGIPIILITAITDSESIIKGFETGAVDYITKPFIKSELLIRVKTQIEIKRSRDEITKNLKEIEYKNKLITYSIQYAKTIQTAVMKASQNVLILFPEHFCLFLPKDIVSGDFYWFHRIDNKVLVGVFDCTGHGIPGAFMSILGVTLLNETVIREKIDDPHLILNRLREKIIEALGQNGTSAEVRDGMDGSIISFDLTNKTLVYSGAFNPMYLIRDNEIIEFKGDKMTLSFFPKMDGFSSHEIQTRPDDIIYLFTDGYNDQFGGKKVKKFLRTQFKEVLIRHHKEPLKVQKQLLLDTYLDWRGKEEQVDDITIVGLKL
;
A
#
# COMPACT_ATOMS: atom_id res chain seq x y z
N MET A 1 21.97 -38.33 24.27
CA MET A 1 20.97 -37.63 23.47
C MET A 1 20.37 -36.53 24.32
N ASN A 2 20.66 -35.27 23.98
CA ASN A 2 20.15 -34.12 24.74
C ASN A 2 18.62 -34.12 24.64
N GLN A 3 17.95 -34.19 25.77
CA GLN A 3 16.52 -33.86 25.87
C GLN A 3 16.39 -32.36 25.64
N GLU A 4 15.94 -31.92 24.48
CA GLU A 4 15.48 -30.55 24.32
C GLU A 4 14.25 -30.37 25.22
N LYS A 5 14.50 -29.80 26.41
CA LYS A 5 13.41 -29.38 27.32
C LYS A 5 12.69 -28.22 26.62
N PHE A 6 11.42 -28.40 26.40
CA PHE A 6 10.53 -27.33 25.93
C PHE A 6 10.66 -26.11 26.85
N ILE A 7 10.90 -24.93 26.29
CA ILE A 7 10.90 -23.63 27.01
C ILE A 7 9.53 -23.42 27.67
N ASN A 8 8.45 -23.89 27.02
CA ASN A 8 7.10 -23.93 27.55
C ASN A 8 6.54 -25.34 27.31
N PRO A 9 6.46 -26.20 28.39
CA PRO A 9 6.06 -27.58 28.22
C PRO A 9 4.62 -27.70 27.69
N PRO A 10 4.38 -28.55 26.66
CA PRO A 10 3.05 -28.76 26.14
C PRO A 10 2.09 -29.34 27.15
N SER A 11 0.86 -28.89 27.17
CA SER A 11 -0.22 -29.41 28.00
C SER A 11 -1.08 -30.41 27.22
N VAL A 12 -1.18 -31.64 27.70
CA VAL A 12 -1.93 -32.72 27.04
C VAL A 12 -3.01 -33.23 28.00
N LEU A 13 -4.23 -33.37 27.50
CA LEU A 13 -5.30 -34.05 28.21
C LEU A 13 -5.42 -35.51 27.69
N VAL A 14 -5.38 -36.48 28.60
CA VAL A 14 -5.57 -37.91 28.29
C VAL A 14 -6.87 -38.36 28.86
N VAL A 15 -7.72 -38.93 28.00
CA VAL A 15 -9.09 -39.38 28.35
C VAL A 15 -9.22 -40.86 28.05
N ASP A 16 -9.38 -41.70 29.06
CA ASP A 16 -9.55 -43.15 28.96
C ASP A 16 -10.23 -43.64 30.23
N ASP A 17 -11.24 -44.52 30.18
CA ASP A 17 -11.94 -45.04 31.34
C ASP A 17 -11.09 -46.07 32.14
N ASN A 18 -10.04 -46.58 31.52
CA ASN A 18 -9.13 -47.55 32.12
C ASN A 18 -7.91 -46.88 32.77
N VAL A 19 -7.84 -46.90 34.11
CA VAL A 19 -6.76 -46.30 34.90
C VAL A 19 -5.39 -46.82 34.50
N LYS A 20 -5.25 -48.08 34.09
CA LYS A 20 -3.94 -48.63 33.64
C LYS A 20 -3.47 -47.96 32.35
N ASN A 21 -4.39 -47.71 31.38
CA ASN A 21 -4.07 -47.01 30.16
C ASN A 21 -3.62 -45.56 30.47
N LEU A 22 -4.34 -44.87 31.35
CA LEU A 22 -3.94 -43.52 31.80
C LEU A 22 -2.55 -43.51 32.41
N GLN A 23 -2.22 -44.44 33.31
CA GLN A 23 -0.90 -44.49 33.89
C GLN A 23 0.20 -44.70 32.87
N ILE A 24 0.01 -45.53 31.85
CA ILE A 24 0.98 -45.78 30.79
C ILE A 24 1.16 -44.54 29.92
N LEU A 25 0.03 -43.97 29.42
CA LEU A 25 0.07 -42.81 28.54
C LEU A 25 0.62 -41.59 29.23
N CYS A 26 0.16 -41.26 30.44
CA CYS A 26 0.67 -40.16 31.21
C CYS A 26 2.18 -40.33 31.49
N GLY A 27 2.63 -41.54 31.85
CA GLY A 27 4.03 -41.83 32.08
C GLY A 27 4.90 -41.63 30.83
N PHE A 28 4.43 -42.01 29.63
CA PHE A 28 5.14 -41.76 28.37
C PHE A 28 5.31 -40.28 28.09
N LEU A 29 4.25 -39.49 28.26
CA LEU A 29 4.23 -38.06 27.95
C LEU A 29 5.01 -37.23 28.97
N GLN A 30 4.86 -37.53 30.28
CA GLN A 30 5.59 -36.87 31.37
C GLN A 30 7.10 -37.08 31.26
N ASN A 31 7.54 -38.30 30.87
CA ASN A 31 8.95 -38.59 30.65
C ASN A 31 9.55 -37.79 29.48
N GLU A 32 8.73 -37.26 28.57
CA GLU A 32 9.15 -36.34 27.50
C GLU A 32 9.01 -34.85 27.89
N GLY A 33 8.69 -34.57 29.15
CA GLY A 33 8.61 -33.20 29.68
C GLY A 33 7.29 -32.48 29.37
N MET A 34 6.22 -33.20 29.07
CA MET A 34 4.88 -32.63 28.83
C MET A 34 4.12 -32.53 30.17
N MET A 35 3.27 -31.50 30.29
CA MET A 35 2.29 -31.40 31.37
C MET A 35 1.06 -32.23 31.00
N VAL A 36 0.65 -33.13 31.85
CA VAL A 36 -0.42 -34.06 31.55
C VAL A 36 -1.51 -33.99 32.61
N GLU A 37 -2.74 -33.75 32.15
CA GLU A 37 -3.96 -33.97 32.94
C GLU A 37 -4.70 -35.18 32.38
N PHE A 38 -5.60 -35.77 33.18
CA PHE A 38 -6.36 -36.93 32.76
C PHE A 38 -7.83 -36.82 33.18
N ALA A 39 -8.66 -37.53 32.44
CA ALA A 39 -10.09 -37.69 32.70
C ALA A 39 -10.49 -39.14 32.51
N LEU A 40 -11.44 -39.63 33.33
CA LEU A 40 -11.94 -41.00 33.30
C LEU A 40 -13.19 -41.17 32.45
N ASP A 41 -13.76 -40.07 31.99
CA ASP A 41 -15.01 -40.06 31.16
C ASP A 41 -15.08 -38.77 30.35
N GLY A 42 -16.02 -38.76 29.39
CA GLY A 42 -16.21 -37.62 28.47
C GLY A 42 -16.64 -36.33 29.17
N MET A 43 -17.49 -36.40 30.18
CA MET A 43 -17.95 -35.21 30.92
C MET A 43 -16.83 -34.57 31.70
N SER A 44 -16.01 -35.35 32.35
CA SER A 44 -14.82 -34.88 33.05
C SER A 44 -13.80 -34.23 32.10
N ALA A 45 -13.68 -34.78 30.87
CA ALA A 45 -12.82 -34.18 29.84
C ALA A 45 -13.34 -32.80 29.41
N LEU A 46 -14.63 -32.64 29.17
CA LEU A 46 -15.24 -31.35 28.83
C LEU A 46 -15.06 -30.33 29.98
N ASN A 47 -15.22 -30.77 31.23
CA ASN A 47 -15.00 -29.91 32.40
C ASN A 47 -13.52 -29.42 32.56
N TRP A 48 -12.56 -30.21 32.08
CA TRP A 48 -11.18 -29.81 32.04
C TRP A 48 -10.93 -28.67 31.07
N LEU A 49 -11.58 -28.70 29.89
CA LEU A 49 -11.45 -27.68 28.86
C LEU A 49 -11.97 -26.29 29.30
N GLU A 50 -12.93 -26.27 30.22
CA GLU A 50 -13.41 -25.01 30.81
C GLU A 50 -12.42 -24.39 31.80
N LYS A 51 -11.48 -25.18 32.32
CA LYS A 51 -10.54 -24.77 33.40
C LYS A 51 -9.13 -24.50 32.91
N LYS A 52 -8.73 -25.11 31.80
CA LYS A 52 -7.36 -25.10 31.30
C LYS A 52 -7.30 -25.28 29.79
N GLU A 53 -6.35 -24.57 29.18
CA GLU A 53 -6.03 -24.76 27.76
C GLU A 53 -5.11 -25.96 27.56
N PHE A 54 -5.32 -26.70 26.47
CA PHE A 54 -4.52 -27.85 26.09
C PHE A 54 -3.95 -27.71 24.69
N ASP A 55 -2.74 -28.24 24.50
CA ASP A 55 -2.08 -28.31 23.21
C ASP A 55 -2.56 -29.52 22.39
N LEU A 56 -3.05 -30.58 23.07
CA LEU A 56 -3.52 -31.80 22.43
C LEU A 56 -4.41 -32.59 23.37
N ILE A 57 -5.34 -33.37 22.82
CA ILE A 57 -6.17 -34.33 23.54
C ILE A 57 -5.90 -35.72 22.98
N LEU A 58 -5.58 -36.69 23.85
CA LEU A 58 -5.66 -38.12 23.57
C LEU A 58 -6.98 -38.64 24.10
N LEU A 59 -7.82 -39.23 23.26
CA LEU A 59 -9.20 -39.56 23.59
C LEU A 59 -9.53 -40.99 23.21
N ASP A 60 -9.82 -41.81 24.21
CA ASP A 60 -10.35 -43.16 23.95
C ASP A 60 -11.74 -43.13 23.31
N ILE A 61 -11.96 -43.98 22.33
CA ILE A 61 -13.27 -44.12 21.66
C ILE A 61 -14.24 -44.87 22.57
N MET A 62 -13.80 -45.94 23.19
CA MET A 62 -14.66 -46.86 23.90
C MET A 62 -14.75 -46.50 25.39
N MET A 63 -15.66 -45.60 25.73
CA MET A 63 -15.90 -45.16 27.10
C MET A 63 -17.40 -45.35 27.45
N PRO A 64 -17.72 -45.70 28.76
CA PRO A 64 -19.11 -45.80 29.16
C PRO A 64 -19.80 -44.43 29.21
N GLY A 65 -21.05 -44.39 28.82
CA GLY A 65 -21.88 -43.19 28.78
C GLY A 65 -21.68 -42.38 27.50
N MET A 66 -20.78 -41.43 27.49
CA MET A 66 -20.45 -40.64 26.31
C MET A 66 -19.21 -41.22 25.62
N ASP A 67 -19.35 -41.67 24.37
CA ASP A 67 -18.24 -42.23 23.61
C ASP A 67 -17.25 -41.15 23.11
N GLY A 68 -16.05 -41.58 22.67
CA GLY A 68 -15.03 -40.66 22.22
C GLY A 68 -15.42 -39.88 20.97
N PHE A 69 -16.28 -40.38 20.11
CA PHE A 69 -16.77 -39.65 18.92
C PHE A 69 -17.70 -38.51 19.35
N GLU A 70 -18.57 -38.75 20.32
CA GLU A 70 -19.47 -37.72 20.87
C GLU A 70 -18.68 -36.61 21.55
N VAL A 71 -17.68 -36.96 22.38
CA VAL A 71 -16.78 -35.98 23.01
C VAL A 71 -16.03 -35.16 21.98
N CYS A 72 -15.45 -35.83 20.96
CA CYS A 72 -14.74 -35.15 19.87
C CYS A 72 -15.64 -34.15 19.15
N SER A 73 -16.88 -34.60 18.77
CA SER A 73 -17.86 -33.75 18.12
C SER A 73 -18.24 -32.52 18.95
N GLN A 74 -18.44 -32.68 20.26
CA GLN A 74 -18.76 -31.56 21.14
C GLN A 74 -17.61 -30.55 21.25
N ILE A 75 -16.38 -31.03 21.40
CA ILE A 75 -15.17 -30.15 21.43
C ILE A 75 -15.04 -29.38 20.13
N LYS A 76 -15.23 -30.06 18.98
CA LYS A 76 -15.07 -29.42 17.65
C LYS A 76 -16.20 -28.46 17.30
N LYS A 77 -17.37 -28.59 17.90
CA LYS A 77 -18.47 -27.61 17.77
C LYS A 77 -18.28 -26.37 18.64
N ASN A 78 -17.45 -26.41 19.66
CA ASN A 78 -17.18 -25.24 20.51
C ASN A 78 -16.07 -24.39 19.89
N PRO A 79 -16.34 -23.15 19.46
CA PRO A 79 -15.34 -22.27 18.84
C PRO A 79 -14.08 -22.05 19.66
N SER A 80 -14.19 -22.07 21.00
CA SER A 80 -13.05 -21.87 21.91
C SER A 80 -12.11 -23.08 21.95
N HIS A 81 -12.59 -24.28 21.63
CA HIS A 81 -11.84 -25.53 21.76
C HIS A 81 -11.63 -26.25 20.42
N SER A 82 -12.32 -25.82 19.36
CA SER A 82 -12.29 -26.47 18.04
C SER A 82 -10.87 -26.55 17.43
N GLY A 83 -9.98 -25.63 17.81
CA GLY A 83 -8.58 -25.60 17.38
C GLY A 83 -7.67 -26.66 18.02
N ILE A 84 -8.11 -27.31 19.11
CA ILE A 84 -7.28 -28.30 19.83
C ILE A 84 -7.23 -29.59 18.99
N PRO A 85 -6.07 -30.13 18.61
CA PRO A 85 -5.96 -31.40 17.94
C PRO A 85 -6.37 -32.54 18.85
N ILE A 86 -7.18 -33.48 18.33
CA ILE A 86 -7.65 -34.65 19.03
C ILE A 86 -7.10 -35.89 18.30
N ILE A 87 -6.35 -36.72 19.02
CA ILE A 87 -5.89 -38.03 18.57
C ILE A 87 -6.80 -39.09 19.23
N LEU A 88 -7.52 -39.86 18.45
CA LEU A 88 -8.35 -40.93 18.96
C LEU A 88 -7.52 -42.17 19.31
N ILE A 89 -7.86 -42.82 20.40
CA ILE A 89 -7.28 -44.09 20.83
C ILE A 89 -8.32 -45.19 20.57
N THR A 90 -7.94 -46.25 19.86
CA THR A 90 -8.87 -47.27 19.45
C THR A 90 -8.31 -48.69 19.58
N ALA A 91 -9.12 -49.63 19.94
CA ALA A 91 -8.86 -51.06 19.79
C ALA A 91 -9.34 -51.59 18.44
N ILE A 92 -10.07 -50.77 17.66
CA ILE A 92 -10.77 -51.17 16.44
C ILE A 92 -9.88 -50.75 15.25
N THR A 93 -9.64 -51.71 14.36
CA THR A 93 -8.82 -51.52 13.15
C THR A 93 -9.66 -51.51 11.87
N ASP A 94 -11.01 -51.50 12.00
CA ASP A 94 -11.86 -51.44 10.83
C ASP A 94 -11.89 -50.03 10.22
N SER A 95 -12.00 -49.98 8.88
CA SER A 95 -11.94 -48.75 8.12
C SER A 95 -13.12 -47.79 8.40
N GLU A 96 -14.27 -48.29 8.81
CA GLU A 96 -15.48 -47.50 9.05
C GLU A 96 -15.32 -46.63 10.32
N SER A 97 -14.80 -47.22 11.41
CA SER A 97 -14.53 -46.52 12.66
C SER A 97 -13.45 -45.43 12.49
N ILE A 98 -12.43 -45.68 11.66
CA ILE A 98 -11.38 -44.72 11.35
C ILE A 98 -11.95 -43.52 10.56
N ILE A 99 -12.78 -43.77 9.53
CA ILE A 99 -13.45 -42.75 8.73
C ILE A 99 -14.34 -41.88 9.65
N LYS A 100 -15.17 -42.51 10.47
CA LYS A 100 -16.01 -41.80 11.45
C LYS A 100 -15.20 -40.90 12.37
N GLY A 101 -14.04 -41.36 12.80
CA GLY A 101 -13.13 -40.54 13.63
C GLY A 101 -12.71 -39.25 12.94
N PHE A 102 -12.29 -39.30 11.69
CA PHE A 102 -11.94 -38.11 10.91
C PHE A 102 -13.14 -37.22 10.63
N GLU A 103 -14.30 -37.78 10.36
CA GLU A 103 -15.54 -37.02 10.15
C GLU A 103 -15.99 -36.25 11.40
N THR A 104 -15.72 -36.78 12.60
CA THR A 104 -15.97 -36.05 13.86
C THR A 104 -14.97 -34.95 14.16
N GLY A 105 -13.89 -34.81 13.34
CA GLY A 105 -12.89 -33.77 13.43
C GLY A 105 -11.60 -34.15 14.17
N ALA A 106 -11.39 -35.45 14.44
CA ALA A 106 -10.09 -35.93 14.94
C ALA A 106 -9.02 -35.74 13.86
N VAL A 107 -7.78 -35.49 14.28
CA VAL A 107 -6.64 -35.23 13.37
C VAL A 107 -5.81 -36.48 13.11
N ASP A 108 -5.88 -37.48 14.00
CA ASP A 108 -5.14 -38.73 13.91
C ASP A 108 -5.77 -39.81 14.80
N TYR A 109 -5.25 -41.03 14.73
CA TYR A 109 -5.64 -42.14 15.62
C TYR A 109 -4.44 -43.00 16.04
N ILE A 110 -4.54 -43.69 17.15
CA ILE A 110 -3.53 -44.62 17.70
C ILE A 110 -4.25 -45.91 18.10
N THR A 111 -3.67 -47.04 17.68
CA THR A 111 -4.21 -48.36 18.01
C THR A 111 -3.68 -48.91 19.33
N LYS A 112 -4.53 -49.62 20.07
CA LYS A 112 -4.12 -50.44 21.25
C LYS A 112 -3.63 -51.82 20.75
N PRO A 113 -2.54 -52.42 21.25
CA PRO A 113 -1.68 -51.92 22.32
C PRO A 113 -0.73 -50.81 21.87
N PHE A 114 -0.43 -49.85 22.76
CA PHE A 114 0.37 -48.66 22.48
C PHE A 114 1.85 -48.99 22.21
N ILE A 115 2.34 -48.49 21.09
CA ILE A 115 3.78 -48.46 20.80
C ILE A 115 4.28 -47.05 21.17
N LYS A 116 5.15 -46.96 22.21
CA LYS A 116 5.63 -45.68 22.76
C LYS A 116 6.17 -44.75 21.68
N SER A 117 7.03 -45.23 20.81
CA SER A 117 7.65 -44.39 19.72
C SER A 117 6.63 -43.83 18.78
N GLU A 118 5.61 -44.61 18.36
CA GLU A 118 4.55 -44.14 17.47
C GLU A 118 3.70 -43.07 18.15
N LEU A 119 3.24 -43.30 19.38
CA LEU A 119 2.45 -42.36 20.16
C LEU A 119 3.19 -41.03 20.29
N LEU A 120 4.46 -41.03 20.66
CA LEU A 120 5.23 -39.83 20.88
C LEU A 120 5.46 -39.04 19.60
N ILE A 121 5.71 -39.73 18.46
CA ILE A 121 5.88 -39.06 17.15
C ILE A 121 4.57 -38.34 16.79
N ARG A 122 3.41 -39.02 16.84
CA ARG A 122 2.13 -38.45 16.48
C ARG A 122 1.77 -37.27 17.38
N VAL A 123 1.93 -37.43 18.70
CA VAL A 123 1.66 -36.35 19.68
C VAL A 123 2.55 -35.13 19.41
N LYS A 124 3.88 -35.32 19.28
CA LYS A 124 4.80 -34.21 19.00
C LYS A 124 4.46 -33.51 17.70
N THR A 125 4.19 -34.24 16.63
CA THR A 125 3.83 -33.68 15.33
C THR A 125 2.56 -32.81 15.42
N GLN A 126 1.51 -33.29 16.10
CA GLN A 126 0.26 -32.53 16.20
C GLN A 126 0.40 -31.30 17.10
N ILE A 127 1.19 -31.37 18.15
CA ILE A 127 1.51 -30.22 19.02
C ILE A 127 2.31 -29.16 18.22
N GLU A 128 3.29 -29.58 17.44
CA GLU A 128 4.09 -28.68 16.62
C GLU A 128 3.22 -27.96 15.56
N ILE A 129 2.35 -28.71 14.87
CA ILE A 129 1.40 -28.14 13.90
C ILE A 129 0.49 -27.11 14.56
N LYS A 130 -0.07 -27.43 15.75
CA LYS A 130 -0.93 -26.50 16.49
C LYS A 130 -0.19 -25.23 16.86
N ARG A 131 0.99 -25.34 17.47
CA ARG A 131 1.79 -24.19 17.91
C ARG A 131 2.19 -23.30 16.74
N SER A 132 2.63 -23.87 15.62
CA SER A 132 2.95 -23.12 14.41
C SER A 132 1.73 -22.37 13.87
N ARG A 133 0.53 -23.00 13.87
CA ARG A 133 -0.71 -22.36 13.45
C ARG A 133 -1.09 -21.20 14.37
N ASP A 134 -0.98 -21.39 15.68
CA ASP A 134 -1.31 -20.37 16.67
C ASP A 134 -0.36 -19.15 16.55
N GLU A 135 0.93 -19.40 16.33
CA GLU A 135 1.94 -18.36 16.11
C GLU A 135 1.67 -17.58 14.82
N ILE A 136 1.39 -18.27 13.70
CA ILE A 136 1.03 -17.61 12.43
C ILE A 136 -0.20 -16.74 12.63
N THR A 137 -1.23 -17.24 13.30
CA THR A 137 -2.47 -16.48 13.55
C THR A 137 -2.22 -15.23 14.38
N LYS A 138 -1.37 -15.33 15.41
CA LYS A 138 -0.95 -14.19 16.24
C LYS A 138 -0.19 -13.15 15.42
N ASN A 139 0.79 -13.60 14.63
CA ASN A 139 1.61 -12.72 13.80
C ASN A 139 0.76 -12.00 12.73
N LEU A 140 -0.20 -12.70 12.12
CA LEU A 140 -1.13 -12.07 11.16
C LEU A 140 -1.93 -10.94 11.81
N LYS A 141 -2.51 -11.17 12.98
CA LYS A 141 -3.25 -10.12 13.71
C LYS A 141 -2.37 -8.91 14.06
N GLU A 142 -1.12 -9.15 14.44
CA GLU A 142 -0.17 -8.09 14.76
C GLU A 142 0.20 -7.27 13.50
N ILE A 143 0.43 -7.95 12.37
CA ILE A 143 0.70 -7.31 11.07
C ILE A 143 -0.49 -6.48 10.61
N GLU A 144 -1.71 -7.02 10.69
CA GLU A 144 -2.94 -6.31 10.34
C GLU A 144 -3.10 -5.02 11.19
N TYR A 145 -2.87 -5.13 12.49
CA TYR A 145 -2.92 -3.97 13.39
C TYR A 145 -1.88 -2.90 13.02
N LYS A 146 -0.63 -3.31 12.79
CA LYS A 146 0.46 -2.38 12.39
C LYS A 146 0.16 -1.71 11.03
N ASN A 147 -0.32 -2.49 10.05
CA ASN A 147 -0.70 -1.95 8.74
C ASN A 147 -1.82 -0.91 8.86
N LYS A 148 -2.80 -1.16 9.72
CA LYS A 148 -3.89 -0.19 9.97
C LYS A 148 -3.36 1.12 10.56
N LEU A 149 -2.42 1.07 11.50
CA LEU A 149 -1.82 2.27 12.09
C LEU A 149 -0.99 3.07 11.05
N ILE A 150 -0.20 2.38 10.23
CA ILE A 150 0.60 3.00 9.17
C ILE A 150 -0.34 3.69 8.16
N THR A 151 -1.37 2.97 7.68
CA THR A 151 -2.34 3.51 6.73
C THR A 151 -3.03 4.76 7.29
N TYR A 152 -3.43 4.73 8.56
CA TYR A 152 -4.03 5.90 9.21
C TYR A 152 -3.07 7.11 9.24
N SER A 153 -1.80 6.87 9.55
CA SER A 153 -0.78 7.94 9.57
C SER A 153 -0.57 8.55 8.18
N ILE A 154 -0.57 7.71 7.12
CA ILE A 154 -0.44 8.19 5.74
C ILE A 154 -1.71 8.95 5.30
N GLN A 155 -2.91 8.52 5.71
CA GLN A 155 -4.15 9.25 5.44
C GLN A 155 -4.15 10.64 6.10
N TYR A 156 -3.57 10.76 7.28
CA TYR A 156 -3.39 12.05 7.93
C TYR A 156 -2.41 12.95 7.17
N ALA A 157 -1.28 12.38 6.71
CA ALA A 157 -0.32 13.09 5.83
C ALA A 157 -0.99 13.59 4.54
N LYS A 158 -1.87 12.78 3.91
CA LYS A 158 -2.69 13.20 2.77
C LYS A 158 -3.54 14.43 3.08
N THR A 159 -4.15 14.48 4.27
CA THR A 159 -4.96 15.63 4.69
C THR A 159 -4.12 16.90 4.75
N ILE A 160 -2.90 16.82 5.30
CA ILE A 160 -1.97 17.96 5.35
C ILE A 160 -1.55 18.37 3.94
N GLN A 161 -1.08 17.43 3.11
CA GLN A 161 -0.67 17.69 1.74
C GLN A 161 -1.78 18.36 0.92
N THR A 162 -3.01 17.82 1.02
CA THR A 162 -4.18 18.38 0.35
C THR A 162 -4.49 19.81 0.82
N ALA A 163 -4.37 20.10 2.10
CA ALA A 163 -4.61 21.44 2.65
C ALA A 163 -3.59 22.45 2.12
N VAL A 164 -2.31 22.07 2.07
CA VAL A 164 -1.23 22.91 1.55
C VAL A 164 -1.44 23.23 0.07
N MET A 165 -1.82 22.24 -0.75
CA MET A 165 -2.09 22.44 -2.18
C MET A 165 -3.37 23.25 -2.43
N LYS A 166 -4.45 22.99 -1.69
CA LYS A 166 -5.72 23.69 -1.85
C LYS A 166 -5.66 25.17 -1.51
N ALA A 167 -4.76 25.59 -0.64
CA ALA A 167 -4.63 27.00 -0.24
C ALA A 167 -4.43 27.94 -1.45
N SER A 168 -3.86 27.44 -2.56
CA SER A 168 -3.60 28.20 -3.77
C SER A 168 -4.71 28.14 -4.83
N GLN A 169 -5.68 27.23 -4.75
CA GLN A 169 -6.66 26.97 -5.83
C GLN A 169 -7.62 28.13 -6.13
N ASN A 170 -7.88 29.01 -5.17
CA ASN A 170 -8.80 30.15 -5.36
C ASN A 170 -8.35 31.09 -6.48
N VAL A 171 -7.08 31.05 -6.89
CA VAL A 171 -6.52 31.86 -7.97
C VAL A 171 -7.06 31.41 -9.36
N LEU A 172 -7.44 30.14 -9.51
CA LEU A 172 -7.97 29.61 -10.77
C LEU A 172 -9.30 30.26 -11.21
N ILE A 173 -10.03 30.87 -10.28
CA ILE A 173 -11.26 31.63 -10.58
C ILE A 173 -10.98 32.79 -11.56
N LEU A 174 -9.73 33.23 -11.67
CA LEU A 174 -9.32 34.29 -12.60
C LEU A 174 -9.29 33.82 -14.07
N PHE A 175 -9.32 32.53 -14.33
CA PHE A 175 -9.46 31.96 -15.66
C PHE A 175 -10.93 31.60 -15.92
N PRO A 176 -11.49 31.98 -17.08
CA PRO A 176 -12.91 31.71 -17.41
C PRO A 176 -13.25 30.23 -17.36
N GLU A 177 -12.37 29.43 -17.93
CA GLU A 177 -12.45 27.97 -17.86
C GLU A 177 -11.08 27.40 -17.43
N HIS A 178 -11.14 26.40 -16.54
CA HIS A 178 -9.94 25.71 -16.05
C HIS A 178 -10.28 24.33 -15.51
N PHE A 179 -9.29 23.46 -15.43
CA PHE A 179 -9.35 22.24 -14.64
C PHE A 179 -7.99 21.88 -14.06
N CYS A 180 -8.02 21.09 -12.97
CA CYS A 180 -6.90 20.35 -12.47
C CYS A 180 -7.32 18.88 -12.34
N LEU A 181 -6.69 17.99 -13.10
CA LEU A 181 -6.78 16.54 -12.95
C LEU A 181 -5.57 16.11 -12.11
N PHE A 182 -5.82 15.57 -10.93
CA PHE A 182 -4.80 15.16 -9.97
C PHE A 182 -5.13 13.75 -9.47
N LEU A 183 -4.32 12.79 -9.84
CA LEU A 183 -4.50 11.37 -9.57
C LEU A 183 -3.22 10.80 -8.95
N PRO A 184 -3.11 10.81 -7.62
CA PRO A 184 -1.99 10.17 -6.95
C PRO A 184 -1.97 8.66 -7.21
N LYS A 185 -0.77 8.09 -7.40
CA LYS A 185 -0.54 6.64 -7.48
C LYS A 185 -0.78 5.97 -6.13
N ASP A 186 -0.28 6.58 -5.08
CA ASP A 186 -0.41 6.11 -3.69
C ASP A 186 -1.42 6.96 -2.91
N ILE A 187 -1.45 6.80 -1.60
CA ILE A 187 -2.33 7.60 -0.73
C ILE A 187 -1.96 9.09 -0.79
N VAL A 188 -0.65 9.39 -0.87
CA VAL A 188 -0.06 10.72 -1.03
C VAL A 188 0.72 10.77 -2.34
N SER A 189 1.05 11.96 -2.84
CA SER A 189 1.63 12.18 -4.17
C SER A 189 3.00 12.85 -4.12
N GLY A 190 3.90 12.46 -5.03
CA GLY A 190 5.10 13.22 -5.36
C GLY A 190 4.77 14.43 -6.22
N ASP A 191 3.80 14.31 -7.10
CA ASP A 191 3.32 15.43 -7.89
C ASP A 191 2.66 16.50 -7.04
N PHE A 192 2.79 17.74 -7.50
CA PHE A 192 1.99 18.84 -6.97
C PHE A 192 1.73 19.90 -8.01
N TYR A 193 0.65 20.65 -7.78
CA TYR A 193 0.32 21.87 -8.51
C TYR A 193 0.35 23.05 -7.55
N TRP A 194 0.67 24.25 -8.10
CA TRP A 194 0.79 25.46 -7.32
C TRP A 194 0.28 26.65 -8.10
N PHE A 195 -0.48 27.53 -7.44
CA PHE A 195 -1.07 28.72 -8.03
C PHE A 195 -0.82 29.93 -7.12
N HIS A 196 -0.47 31.05 -7.70
CA HIS A 196 -0.35 32.28 -6.95
C HIS A 196 -0.67 33.49 -7.81
N ARG A 197 -1.15 34.56 -7.17
CA ARG A 197 -1.37 35.83 -7.83
C ARG A 197 -0.48 36.89 -7.19
N ILE A 198 0.26 37.63 -8.03
CA ILE A 198 1.01 38.82 -7.65
C ILE A 198 0.52 39.95 -8.54
N ASP A 199 -0.11 40.97 -7.94
CA ASP A 199 -0.69 42.10 -8.65
C ASP A 199 -1.57 41.68 -9.86
N ASN A 200 -1.13 41.97 -11.07
CA ASN A 200 -1.82 41.63 -12.32
C ASN A 200 -1.32 40.32 -12.96
N LYS A 201 -0.37 39.63 -12.33
CA LYS A 201 0.16 38.35 -12.83
C LYS A 201 -0.42 37.17 -12.07
N VAL A 202 -0.75 36.11 -12.80
CA VAL A 202 -1.14 34.81 -12.25
C VAL A 202 -0.06 33.81 -12.60
N LEU A 203 0.51 33.21 -11.56
CA LEU A 203 1.50 32.14 -11.70
C LEU A 203 0.82 30.78 -11.50
N VAL A 204 1.17 29.85 -12.38
CA VAL A 204 0.67 28.46 -12.34
C VAL A 204 1.85 27.51 -12.54
N GLY A 205 2.06 26.61 -11.63
CA GLY A 205 3.11 25.60 -11.68
C GLY A 205 2.57 24.18 -11.53
N VAL A 206 3.19 23.24 -12.24
CA VAL A 206 2.97 21.80 -12.12
C VAL A 206 4.33 21.13 -12.03
N PHE A 207 4.51 20.33 -10.99
CA PHE A 207 5.80 19.74 -10.64
C PHE A 207 5.64 18.25 -10.33
N ASP A 208 6.65 17.50 -10.71
CA ASP A 208 6.83 16.07 -10.54
C ASP A 208 8.08 15.85 -9.70
N CYS A 209 7.93 15.32 -8.49
CA CYS A 209 9.05 15.07 -7.59
C CYS A 209 9.59 13.66 -7.76
N THR A 210 10.90 13.50 -7.55
CA THR A 210 11.52 12.18 -7.52
C THR A 210 10.84 11.26 -6.51
N GLY A 211 10.29 10.12 -7.01
CA GLY A 211 9.63 9.10 -6.21
C GLY A 211 8.18 9.41 -5.89
N HIS A 212 7.44 8.36 -5.56
CA HIS A 212 6.01 8.42 -5.24
C HIS A 212 5.76 8.02 -3.78
N GLY A 213 4.53 8.11 -3.30
CA GLY A 213 4.16 7.80 -1.93
C GLY A 213 4.80 8.76 -0.91
N ILE A 214 5.23 8.25 0.24
CA ILE A 214 5.70 9.08 1.36
C ILE A 214 6.93 9.94 1.00
N PRO A 215 8.01 9.40 0.39
CA PRO A 215 9.16 10.22 0.01
C PRO A 215 8.78 11.35 -0.95
N GLY A 216 8.02 11.04 -2.02
CA GLY A 216 7.53 12.05 -2.95
C GLY A 216 6.68 13.12 -2.27
N ALA A 217 5.82 12.73 -1.31
CA ALA A 217 5.00 13.67 -0.56
C ALA A 217 5.83 14.67 0.28
N PHE A 218 6.94 14.25 0.86
CA PHE A 218 7.85 15.17 1.54
C PHE A 218 8.49 16.15 0.55
N MET A 219 8.90 15.65 -0.62
CA MET A 219 9.47 16.48 -1.68
C MET A 219 8.45 17.50 -2.20
N SER A 220 7.19 17.11 -2.40
CA SER A 220 6.14 18.02 -2.85
C SER A 220 5.84 19.13 -1.83
N ILE A 221 5.80 18.81 -0.53
CA ILE A 221 5.63 19.82 0.55
C ILE A 221 6.83 20.76 0.59
N LEU A 222 8.05 20.24 0.47
CA LEU A 222 9.28 21.06 0.37
C LEU A 222 9.18 21.99 -0.84
N GLY A 223 8.81 21.48 -2.02
CA GLY A 223 8.65 22.26 -3.25
C GLY A 223 7.67 23.41 -3.09
N VAL A 224 6.47 23.15 -2.57
CA VAL A 224 5.46 24.19 -2.30
C VAL A 224 5.99 25.24 -1.32
N THR A 225 6.71 24.81 -0.28
CA THR A 225 7.27 25.73 0.73
C THR A 225 8.32 26.64 0.11
N LEU A 226 9.25 26.09 -0.67
CA LEU A 226 10.31 26.84 -1.33
C LEU A 226 9.76 27.76 -2.44
N LEU A 227 8.70 27.35 -3.17
CA LEU A 227 7.99 28.21 -4.11
C LEU A 227 7.34 29.41 -3.40
N ASN A 228 6.65 29.17 -2.30
CA ASN A 228 6.05 30.24 -1.51
C ASN A 228 7.12 31.22 -0.98
N GLU A 229 8.25 30.72 -0.56
CA GLU A 229 9.37 31.57 -0.13
C GLU A 229 9.91 32.40 -1.29
N THR A 230 10.19 31.77 -2.44
CA THR A 230 10.73 32.42 -3.63
C THR A 230 9.79 33.48 -4.18
N VAL A 231 8.51 33.14 -4.34
CA VAL A 231 7.54 34.01 -5.01
C VAL A 231 6.94 35.05 -4.05
N ILE A 232 6.55 34.62 -2.84
CA ILE A 232 5.83 35.51 -1.92
C ILE A 232 6.78 36.37 -1.10
N ARG A 233 7.88 35.79 -0.60
CA ARG A 233 8.82 36.50 0.27
C ARG A 233 9.89 37.26 -0.51
N GLU A 234 10.53 36.60 -1.51
CA GLU A 234 11.57 37.22 -2.34
C GLU A 234 11.00 38.05 -3.50
N LYS A 235 9.66 37.93 -3.76
CA LYS A 235 8.90 38.64 -4.81
C LYS A 235 9.43 38.41 -6.21
N ILE A 236 9.90 37.21 -6.50
CA ILE A 236 10.32 36.79 -7.84
C ILE A 236 9.05 36.29 -8.58
N ASP A 237 8.73 36.91 -9.71
CA ASP A 237 7.52 36.62 -10.49
C ASP A 237 7.78 36.19 -11.94
N ASP A 238 9.06 36.11 -12.33
CA ASP A 238 9.47 35.63 -13.65
C ASP A 238 9.77 34.11 -13.58
N PRO A 239 9.11 33.28 -14.41
CA PRO A 239 9.23 31.83 -14.40
C PRO A 239 10.65 31.28 -14.39
N HIS A 240 11.54 31.76 -15.26
CA HIS A 240 12.91 31.27 -15.34
C HIS A 240 13.74 31.61 -14.09
N LEU A 241 13.51 32.78 -13.51
CA LEU A 241 14.16 33.18 -12.26
C LEU A 241 13.65 32.36 -11.07
N ILE A 242 12.33 32.08 -11.06
CA ILE A 242 11.73 31.21 -10.04
C ILE A 242 12.37 29.82 -10.08
N LEU A 243 12.48 29.20 -11.28
CA LEU A 243 13.07 27.86 -11.39
C LEU A 243 14.56 27.84 -11.01
N ASN A 244 15.33 28.86 -11.40
CA ASN A 244 16.74 28.98 -10.98
C ASN A 244 16.85 29.07 -9.45
N ARG A 245 16.06 29.93 -8.84
CA ARG A 245 16.08 30.14 -7.39
C ARG A 245 15.59 28.92 -6.62
N LEU A 246 14.55 28.27 -7.13
CA LEU A 246 14.02 27.03 -6.56
C LEU A 246 15.06 25.91 -6.59
N ARG A 247 15.79 25.75 -7.70
CA ARG A 247 16.89 24.80 -7.82
C ARG A 247 17.99 25.03 -6.78
N GLU A 248 18.43 26.29 -6.62
CA GLU A 248 19.43 26.67 -5.61
C GLU A 248 18.97 26.24 -4.19
N LYS A 249 17.72 26.57 -3.85
CA LYS A 249 17.15 26.25 -2.54
C LYS A 249 16.98 24.75 -2.30
N ILE A 250 16.62 23.97 -3.32
CA ILE A 250 16.51 22.51 -3.22
C ILE A 250 17.90 21.91 -2.97
N ILE A 251 18.91 22.34 -3.73
CA ILE A 251 20.29 21.88 -3.55
C ILE A 251 20.78 22.19 -2.12
N GLU A 252 20.52 23.40 -1.63
CA GLU A 252 20.88 23.81 -0.27
C GLU A 252 20.13 22.99 0.79
N ALA A 253 18.81 22.87 0.67
CA ALA A 253 17.96 22.17 1.63
C ALA A 253 18.27 20.66 1.75
N LEU A 254 18.67 20.03 0.63
CA LEU A 254 19.04 18.62 0.58
C LEU A 254 20.55 18.37 0.73
N GLY A 255 21.38 19.42 0.85
CA GLY A 255 22.83 19.32 1.02
C GLY A 255 23.55 18.70 -0.18
N GLN A 256 23.05 18.91 -1.41
CA GLN A 256 23.57 18.26 -2.62
C GLN A 256 24.88 18.90 -3.08
N ASN A 257 26.00 18.18 -2.96
CA ASN A 257 27.33 18.67 -3.33
C ASN A 257 27.95 17.95 -4.54
N GLY A 258 27.18 17.05 -5.17
CA GLY A 258 27.62 16.30 -6.36
C GLY A 258 28.53 15.10 -6.08
N THR A 259 28.65 14.67 -4.83
CA THR A 259 29.37 13.45 -4.48
C THR A 259 28.47 12.24 -4.57
N SER A 260 29.01 11.05 -4.88
CA SER A 260 28.27 9.84 -5.23
C SER A 260 27.44 9.19 -4.09
N ALA A 261 27.50 9.72 -2.88
CA ALA A 261 26.82 9.19 -1.69
C ALA A 261 25.55 9.96 -1.28
N GLU A 262 25.15 10.98 -2.05
CA GLU A 262 24.10 11.92 -1.65
C GLU A 262 22.76 11.62 -2.27
N VAL A 263 21.72 12.11 -1.59
CA VAL A 263 20.34 12.14 -2.06
C VAL A 263 20.29 12.98 -3.35
N ARG A 264 19.98 12.33 -4.48
CA ARG A 264 19.82 12.99 -5.79
C ARG A 264 18.36 13.35 -6.06
N ASP A 265 17.56 13.45 -5.02
CA ASP A 265 16.17 13.80 -5.15
C ASP A 265 16.03 15.24 -5.64
N GLY A 266 15.05 15.45 -6.48
CA GLY A 266 14.77 16.73 -7.09
C GLY A 266 13.33 16.78 -7.58
N MET A 267 13.07 17.66 -8.50
CA MET A 267 11.80 17.71 -9.19
C MET A 267 11.96 18.22 -10.61
N ASP A 268 11.10 17.75 -11.48
CA ASP A 268 10.87 18.29 -12.80
C ASP A 268 9.60 19.12 -12.76
N GLY A 269 9.45 20.09 -13.62
CA GLY A 269 8.22 20.86 -13.59
C GLY A 269 8.19 21.97 -14.62
N SER A 270 7.03 22.58 -14.70
CA SER A 270 6.77 23.71 -15.57
C SER A 270 6.02 24.79 -14.81
N ILE A 271 6.35 26.03 -15.08
CA ILE A 271 5.71 27.20 -14.48
C ILE A 271 5.44 28.26 -15.56
N ILE A 272 4.27 28.89 -15.43
CA ILE A 272 3.89 30.04 -16.25
C ILE A 272 3.60 31.26 -15.38
N SER A 273 3.78 32.43 -15.95
CA SER A 273 3.31 33.72 -15.46
C SER A 273 2.42 34.35 -16.53
N PHE A 274 1.15 34.59 -16.23
CA PHE A 274 0.19 35.22 -17.13
C PHE A 274 -0.18 36.61 -16.65
N ASP A 275 0.12 37.63 -17.47
CA ASP A 275 -0.28 39.02 -17.20
C ASP A 275 -1.72 39.25 -17.68
N LEU A 276 -2.60 39.53 -16.72
CA LEU A 276 -4.02 39.75 -16.96
C LEU A 276 -4.31 41.01 -17.79
N THR A 277 -3.41 42.00 -17.76
CA THR A 277 -3.56 43.28 -18.44
C THR A 277 -3.03 43.20 -19.87
N ASN A 278 -1.78 42.78 -20.03
CA ASN A 278 -1.10 42.77 -21.33
C ASN A 278 -1.39 41.52 -22.14
N LYS A 279 -2.06 40.50 -21.53
CA LYS A 279 -2.33 39.21 -22.16
C LYS A 279 -1.05 38.53 -22.65
N THR A 280 0.03 38.68 -21.92
CA THR A 280 1.32 38.03 -22.19
C THR A 280 1.52 36.88 -21.24
N LEU A 281 1.93 35.74 -21.80
CA LEU A 281 2.29 34.54 -21.06
C LEU A 281 3.79 34.35 -21.13
N VAL A 282 4.41 34.09 -19.99
CA VAL A 282 5.81 33.68 -19.90
C VAL A 282 5.86 32.25 -19.38
N TYR A 283 6.61 31.37 -20.05
CA TYR A 283 6.79 29.97 -19.66
C TYR A 283 8.25 29.66 -19.43
N SER A 284 8.51 28.80 -18.43
CA SER A 284 9.79 28.13 -18.22
C SER A 284 9.56 26.70 -17.69
N GLY A 285 10.43 25.76 -18.05
CA GLY A 285 10.28 24.36 -17.64
C GLY A 285 11.59 23.64 -17.39
N ALA A 286 11.59 22.76 -16.40
CA ALA A 286 12.60 21.77 -16.12
C ALA A 286 12.08 20.43 -16.62
N PHE A 287 12.59 19.88 -17.72
CA PHE A 287 12.14 18.70 -18.47
C PHE A 287 10.67 18.72 -18.96
N ASN A 288 9.74 19.20 -18.14
CA ASN A 288 8.31 19.19 -18.45
C ASN A 288 7.94 20.29 -19.47
N PRO A 289 7.35 19.93 -20.62
CA PRO A 289 6.90 20.89 -21.61
C PRO A 289 5.56 21.53 -21.23
N MET A 290 5.25 22.65 -21.88
CA MET A 290 3.92 23.23 -21.95
C MET A 290 3.34 23.01 -23.33
N TYR A 291 2.05 22.66 -23.43
CA TYR A 291 1.31 22.64 -24.69
C TYR A 291 0.35 23.82 -24.76
N LEU A 292 0.40 24.54 -25.87
CA LEU A 292 -0.54 25.60 -26.24
C LEU A 292 -1.36 25.10 -27.43
N ILE A 293 -2.67 25.04 -27.28
CA ILE A 293 -3.57 24.81 -28.42
C ILE A 293 -4.03 26.16 -28.95
N ARG A 294 -3.75 26.40 -30.23
CA ARG A 294 -4.11 27.58 -30.98
C ARG A 294 -4.46 27.18 -32.41
N ASP A 295 -5.56 27.68 -32.95
CA ASP A 295 -5.99 27.41 -34.33
C ASP A 295 -6.12 25.90 -34.67
N ASN A 296 -6.55 25.08 -33.70
CA ASN A 296 -6.64 23.60 -33.72
C ASN A 296 -5.28 22.88 -33.86
N GLU A 297 -4.18 23.54 -33.56
CA GLU A 297 -2.84 22.95 -33.57
C GLU A 297 -2.19 23.02 -32.18
N ILE A 298 -1.33 22.05 -31.89
CA ILE A 298 -0.51 22.07 -30.65
C ILE A 298 0.84 22.70 -30.95
N ILE A 299 1.12 23.78 -30.23
CA ILE A 299 2.45 24.38 -30.15
C ILE A 299 3.10 23.87 -28.86
N GLU A 300 4.22 23.15 -28.97
CA GLU A 300 4.95 22.63 -27.84
C GLU A 300 6.10 23.58 -27.47
N PHE A 301 6.08 24.07 -26.22
CA PHE A 301 7.20 24.75 -25.60
C PHE A 301 7.96 23.76 -24.73
N LYS A 302 9.20 23.44 -25.09
CA LYS A 302 10.01 22.43 -24.41
C LYS A 302 10.65 23.02 -23.17
N GLY A 303 10.68 22.26 -22.10
CA GLY A 303 11.52 22.55 -20.93
C GLY A 303 13.01 22.30 -21.22
N ASP A 304 13.86 22.96 -20.46
CA ASP A 304 15.30 22.70 -20.48
C ASP A 304 15.59 21.28 -19.96
N LYS A 305 16.60 20.62 -20.53
CA LYS A 305 16.98 19.24 -20.18
C LYS A 305 17.83 19.21 -18.90
N MET A 306 17.29 19.72 -17.83
CA MET A 306 17.86 19.69 -16.49
C MET A 306 16.76 19.76 -15.45
N THR A 307 16.98 19.10 -14.32
CA THR A 307 16.06 19.00 -13.19
C THR A 307 16.29 20.12 -12.18
N LEU A 308 15.36 20.30 -11.27
CA LEU A 308 15.48 21.18 -10.11
C LEU A 308 16.20 20.44 -8.96
N SER A 309 17.46 20.10 -9.21
CA SER A 309 18.39 19.49 -8.26
C SER A 309 19.82 19.72 -8.76
N PHE A 310 20.81 19.15 -8.08
CA PHE A 310 22.17 19.10 -8.61
C PHE A 310 22.20 18.31 -9.92
N PHE A 311 22.69 18.96 -10.98
CA PHE A 311 22.79 18.39 -12.33
C PHE A 311 24.17 18.68 -12.90
N PRO A 312 24.81 17.76 -13.69
CA PRO A 312 26.18 17.96 -14.19
C PRO A 312 26.39 19.25 -14.98
N LYS A 313 25.35 19.72 -15.66
CA LYS A 313 25.35 20.98 -16.39
C LYS A 313 24.20 21.85 -15.86
N MET A 314 24.53 22.84 -15.05
CA MET A 314 23.57 23.75 -14.42
C MET A 314 23.57 25.12 -15.10
N ASP A 315 23.11 25.18 -16.35
CA ASP A 315 22.82 26.44 -17.02
C ASP A 315 21.59 27.13 -16.38
N GLY A 316 21.35 28.42 -16.72
CA GLY A 316 20.08 29.06 -16.38
C GLY A 316 18.91 28.46 -17.16
N PHE A 317 17.72 28.45 -16.55
CA PHE A 317 16.50 28.05 -17.26
C PHE A 317 16.11 29.09 -18.29
N SER A 318 15.56 28.61 -19.43
CA SER A 318 15.13 29.46 -20.53
C SER A 318 13.76 30.08 -20.24
N SER A 319 13.52 31.28 -20.77
CA SER A 319 12.23 32.00 -20.74
C SER A 319 11.63 32.03 -22.13
N HIS A 320 10.34 31.72 -22.24
CA HIS A 320 9.56 31.82 -23.48
C HIS A 320 8.39 32.77 -23.27
N GLU A 321 8.45 33.92 -23.94
CA GLU A 321 7.39 34.92 -23.93
C GLU A 321 6.43 34.72 -25.10
N ILE A 322 5.12 34.74 -24.84
CA ILE A 322 4.07 34.39 -25.79
C ILE A 322 2.97 35.44 -25.68
N GLN A 323 2.69 36.13 -26.78
CA GLN A 323 1.48 36.94 -26.89
C GLN A 323 0.28 36.04 -27.05
N THR A 324 -0.62 36.04 -26.08
CA THR A 324 -1.80 35.17 -26.09
C THR A 324 -2.90 35.72 -26.96
N ARG A 325 -3.81 34.84 -27.39
CA ARG A 325 -5.02 35.16 -28.16
C ARG A 325 -6.26 34.65 -27.42
N PRO A 326 -7.42 35.24 -27.64
CA PRO A 326 -8.67 34.66 -27.15
C PRO A 326 -8.82 33.20 -27.60
N ASP A 327 -9.34 32.36 -26.71
CA ASP A 327 -9.52 30.91 -26.89
C ASP A 327 -8.24 30.05 -26.93
N ASP A 328 -7.06 30.61 -26.68
CA ASP A 328 -5.87 29.81 -26.43
C ASP A 328 -6.08 28.91 -25.22
N ILE A 329 -5.73 27.62 -25.35
CA ILE A 329 -5.78 26.66 -24.25
C ILE A 329 -4.37 26.18 -23.92
N ILE A 330 -4.02 26.23 -22.65
CA ILE A 330 -2.71 25.80 -22.16
C ILE A 330 -2.88 24.53 -21.31
N TYR A 331 -1.91 23.61 -21.46
CA TYR A 331 -1.78 22.44 -20.61
C TYR A 331 -0.38 22.37 -20.01
N LEU A 332 -0.33 22.29 -18.67
CA LEU A 332 0.84 21.92 -17.88
C LEU A 332 0.58 20.53 -17.32
N PHE A 333 1.56 19.65 -17.35
CA PHE A 333 1.35 18.26 -16.95
C PHE A 333 2.64 17.57 -16.54
N THR A 334 2.51 16.51 -15.73
CA THR A 334 3.57 15.56 -15.39
C THR A 334 3.55 14.37 -16.35
N ASP A 335 4.56 13.53 -16.31
CA ASP A 335 4.71 12.46 -17.30
C ASP A 335 3.89 11.19 -17.02
N GLY A 336 3.32 11.03 -15.81
CA GLY A 336 2.61 9.82 -15.41
C GLY A 336 1.45 9.41 -16.31
N TYR A 337 0.76 10.38 -16.95
CA TYR A 337 -0.28 10.07 -17.92
C TYR A 337 0.31 9.41 -19.18
N ASN A 338 1.43 9.92 -19.66
CA ASN A 338 2.10 9.45 -20.87
C ASN A 338 2.81 8.12 -20.65
N ASP A 339 3.26 7.88 -19.44
CA ASP A 339 4.05 6.72 -19.05
C ASP A 339 3.20 5.52 -18.62
N GLN A 340 1.88 5.72 -18.49
CA GLN A 340 0.95 4.65 -18.13
C GLN A 340 0.97 3.50 -19.14
N PHE A 341 1.17 2.28 -18.63
CA PHE A 341 1.02 1.06 -19.40
C PHE A 341 -0.45 0.64 -19.52
N GLY A 342 -0.83 0.16 -20.70
CA GLY A 342 -2.19 -0.30 -20.93
C GLY A 342 -2.47 -0.70 -22.38
N GLY A 343 -3.76 -0.75 -22.73
CA GLY A 343 -4.25 -1.19 -24.02
C GLY A 343 -4.04 -2.69 -24.27
N LYS A 344 -4.51 -3.19 -25.42
CA LYS A 344 -4.48 -4.63 -25.75
C LYS A 344 -3.08 -5.28 -25.73
N LYS A 345 -2.01 -4.52 -25.89
CA LYS A 345 -0.62 -5.00 -25.98
C LYS A 345 0.25 -4.56 -24.78
N VAL A 346 -0.35 -3.99 -23.74
CA VAL A 346 0.33 -3.45 -22.55
C VAL A 346 1.56 -2.62 -22.95
N LYS A 347 1.33 -1.45 -23.56
CA LYS A 347 2.37 -0.51 -23.97
C LYS A 347 2.18 0.82 -23.24
N LYS A 348 3.23 1.66 -23.22
CA LYS A 348 3.11 3.05 -22.73
C LYS A 348 2.13 3.84 -23.62
N PHE A 349 1.37 4.77 -23.02
CA PHE A 349 0.43 5.64 -23.72
C PHE A 349 1.15 6.58 -24.70
N LEU A 350 2.29 7.09 -24.34
CA LEU A 350 3.16 7.99 -25.10
C LEU A 350 2.59 9.40 -25.32
N ARG A 351 3.49 10.38 -25.43
CA ARG A 351 3.15 11.81 -25.67
C ARG A 351 2.39 12.05 -26.98
N THR A 352 2.59 11.22 -28.00
CA THR A 352 1.88 11.31 -29.28
C THR A 352 0.38 11.08 -29.11
N GLN A 353 -0.01 10.01 -28.40
CA GLN A 353 -1.42 9.70 -28.13
C GLN A 353 -2.05 10.77 -27.23
N PHE A 354 -1.30 11.29 -26.23
CA PHE A 354 -1.78 12.37 -25.39
C PHE A 354 -2.12 13.62 -26.20
N LYS A 355 -1.24 14.04 -27.12
CA LYS A 355 -1.51 15.15 -28.04
C LYS A 355 -2.75 14.91 -28.90
N GLU A 356 -2.92 13.68 -29.42
CA GLU A 356 -4.12 13.32 -30.20
C GLU A 356 -5.41 13.45 -29.39
N VAL A 357 -5.39 13.04 -28.12
CA VAL A 357 -6.55 13.19 -27.23
C VAL A 357 -6.85 14.66 -26.95
N LEU A 358 -5.83 15.47 -26.65
CA LEU A 358 -6.00 16.91 -26.44
C LEU A 358 -6.61 17.59 -27.67
N ILE A 359 -6.08 17.34 -28.87
CA ILE A 359 -6.62 17.91 -30.13
C ILE A 359 -8.02 17.41 -30.41
N ARG A 360 -8.33 16.16 -30.17
CA ARG A 360 -9.67 15.60 -30.38
C ARG A 360 -10.75 16.33 -29.57
N HIS A 361 -10.42 16.74 -28.38
CA HIS A 361 -11.37 17.26 -27.40
C HIS A 361 -11.23 18.76 -27.09
N HIS A 362 -10.29 19.48 -27.72
CA HIS A 362 -9.99 20.88 -27.36
C HIS A 362 -11.18 21.86 -27.53
N LYS A 363 -12.19 21.52 -28.34
CA LYS A 363 -13.39 22.33 -28.53
C LYS A 363 -14.43 22.16 -27.41
N GLU A 364 -14.32 21.11 -26.64
CA GLU A 364 -15.21 20.88 -25.50
C GLU A 364 -14.86 21.83 -24.33
N PRO A 365 -15.84 22.20 -23.50
CA PRO A 365 -15.57 22.94 -22.27
C PRO A 365 -14.50 22.23 -21.44
N LEU A 366 -13.61 22.99 -20.79
CA LEU A 366 -12.48 22.39 -20.05
C LEU A 366 -12.92 21.41 -18.93
N LYS A 367 -14.09 21.62 -18.34
CA LYS A 367 -14.66 20.67 -17.38
C LYS A 367 -15.00 19.31 -18.03
N VAL A 368 -15.45 19.32 -19.28
CA VAL A 368 -15.72 18.11 -20.07
C VAL A 368 -14.42 17.44 -20.48
N GLN A 369 -13.44 18.24 -20.92
CA GLN A 369 -12.11 17.73 -21.28
C GLN A 369 -11.46 16.98 -20.11
N LYS A 370 -11.56 17.50 -18.88
CA LYS A 370 -11.09 16.80 -17.68
C LYS A 370 -11.67 15.39 -17.57
N GLN A 371 -12.98 15.24 -17.79
CA GLN A 371 -13.64 13.93 -17.69
C GLN A 371 -13.19 13.01 -18.82
N LEU A 372 -13.12 13.51 -20.05
CA LEU A 372 -12.68 12.74 -21.22
C LEU A 372 -11.23 12.27 -21.10
N LEU A 373 -10.35 13.08 -20.51
CA LEU A 373 -8.98 12.68 -20.19
C LEU A 373 -8.96 11.57 -19.14
N LEU A 374 -9.76 11.69 -18.09
CA LEU A 374 -9.87 10.66 -17.06
C LEU A 374 -10.41 9.35 -17.64
N ASP A 375 -11.49 9.40 -18.42
CA ASP A 375 -12.10 8.21 -19.01
C ASP A 375 -11.13 7.52 -19.98
N THR A 376 -10.46 8.31 -20.85
CA THR A 376 -9.42 7.78 -21.76
C THR A 376 -8.28 7.11 -21.00
N TYR A 377 -7.83 7.69 -19.90
CA TYR A 377 -6.80 7.12 -19.04
C TYR A 377 -7.26 5.79 -18.43
N LEU A 378 -8.46 5.75 -17.85
CA LEU A 378 -9.01 4.55 -17.21
C LEU A 378 -9.23 3.42 -18.22
N ASP A 379 -9.75 3.74 -19.41
CA ASP A 379 -9.94 2.78 -20.49
C ASP A 379 -8.60 2.22 -21.00
N TRP A 380 -7.58 3.09 -21.13
CA TRP A 380 -6.25 2.65 -21.52
C TRP A 380 -5.60 1.78 -20.47
N ARG A 381 -5.59 2.22 -19.22
CA ARG A 381 -5.00 1.49 -18.10
C ARG A 381 -5.65 0.11 -17.93
N GLY A 382 -6.96 0.04 -18.02
CA GLY A 382 -7.72 -1.19 -17.83
C GLY A 382 -7.44 -1.80 -16.44
N LYS A 383 -6.84 -3.01 -16.41
CA LYS A 383 -6.50 -3.74 -15.18
C LYS A 383 -5.06 -3.51 -14.69
N GLU A 384 -4.26 -2.78 -15.46
CA GLU A 384 -2.87 -2.50 -15.07
C GLU A 384 -2.83 -1.54 -13.88
N GLU A 385 -1.78 -1.63 -13.08
CA GLU A 385 -1.55 -0.70 -11.97
C GLU A 385 -1.17 0.69 -12.51
N GLN A 386 -1.50 1.72 -11.77
CA GLN A 386 -1.03 3.07 -12.05
C GLN A 386 0.49 3.13 -11.85
N VAL A 387 1.21 3.63 -12.86
CA VAL A 387 2.68 3.62 -12.85
C VAL A 387 3.26 4.76 -12.03
N ASP A 388 2.66 5.95 -12.13
CA ASP A 388 3.13 7.16 -11.48
C ASP A 388 1.99 8.11 -11.10
N ASP A 389 2.28 9.15 -10.33
CA ASP A 389 1.36 10.24 -10.06
C ASP A 389 1.00 10.96 -11.36
N ILE A 390 -0.20 11.51 -11.45
CA ILE A 390 -0.68 12.22 -12.65
C ILE A 390 -1.23 13.58 -12.24
N THR A 391 -0.65 14.62 -12.84
CA THR A 391 -1.15 15.98 -12.70
C THR A 391 -1.29 16.62 -14.07
N ILE A 392 -2.49 17.13 -14.39
CA ILE A 392 -2.74 17.90 -15.61
C ILE A 392 -3.54 19.13 -15.22
N VAL A 393 -3.04 20.30 -15.57
CA VAL A 393 -3.74 21.58 -15.43
C VAL A 393 -4.05 22.12 -16.82
N GLY A 394 -5.33 22.36 -17.11
CA GLY A 394 -5.81 23.00 -18.32
C GLY A 394 -6.39 24.38 -18.02
N LEU A 395 -5.99 25.37 -18.79
CA LEU A 395 -6.39 26.77 -18.64
C LEU A 395 -6.81 27.35 -19.99
N LYS A 396 -7.95 28.04 -20.07
CA LYS A 396 -8.38 28.83 -21.21
C LYS A 396 -8.12 30.30 -20.93
N LEU A 397 -7.46 30.98 -21.88
CA LEU A 397 -7.01 32.38 -21.74
C LEU A 397 -8.00 33.36 -22.32
#